data_e983cf8ea220a061b83de8998df0363c
#
_entry.id   e983cf8ea220a061b83de8998df0363c
#
_cell.length_a   1.000
_cell.length_b   1.000
_cell.length_c   1.000
_cell.angle_alpha   90.00
_cell.angle_beta   90.00
_cell.angle_gamma   90.00
#
_symmetry.space_group_name_H-M   'P 1'
#
loop_
_entity.id
_entity.type
_entity.pdbx_description
1 polymer ?
#
loop_
_entity_poly.entity_id
_entity_poly.type
_entity_poly.pdbx_seq_one_letter_code
_entity_poly.pdbx_strand_id
1 'polypeptide(L)'
;ACWGNRNSPHVHDVPCPEILPLLYEAKVGAISLPFANPRHAHEVEAFREYPLPDRMVLMPGVIETVTNYVEHPQVVAERINRAVNVIRDRERVIASTDCGFSTLAGDTFVAEDVVWAKLSSLVEGAEMASKRLWG
;
A
#
# COMPACT_ATOMS: atom_id res chain seq x y z
N ALA A 1 7.17 -3.96 -5.32
CA ALA A 1 8.44 -3.91 -4.58
C ALA A 1 8.16 -3.78 -3.10
N CYS A 2 9.04 -4.22 -2.24
CA CYS A 2 8.95 -3.99 -0.79
C CYS A 2 10.34 -3.99 -0.16
N TRP A 3 10.43 -3.47 1.07
CA TRP A 3 11.67 -3.39 1.87
C TRP A 3 11.80 -4.51 2.90
N GLY A 4 11.02 -5.55 2.77
CA GLY A 4 10.96 -6.67 3.70
C GLY A 4 9.74 -6.63 4.60
N ASN A 5 9.08 -7.78 4.73
CA ASN A 5 7.80 -7.96 5.43
C ASN A 5 8.02 -8.74 6.73
N ARG A 6 8.83 -8.19 7.64
CA ARG A 6 9.08 -8.75 8.97
C ARG A 6 9.09 -7.66 10.03
N ASN A 7 8.65 -7.98 11.21
CA ASN A 7 8.80 -7.13 12.39
C ASN A 7 10.20 -7.33 13.00
N SER A 8 11.21 -6.87 12.30
CA SER A 8 12.62 -6.91 12.68
C SER A 8 13.23 -5.50 12.55
N PRO A 9 14.45 -5.24 13.04
CA PRO A 9 15.09 -3.95 12.87
C PRO A 9 15.23 -3.55 11.40
N HIS A 10 14.67 -2.39 11.03
CA HIS A 10 14.72 -1.77 9.72
C HIS A 10 15.26 -0.35 9.86
N VAL A 11 16.57 -0.19 9.78
CA VAL A 11 17.25 1.10 9.99
C VAL A 11 18.01 1.57 8.75
N HIS A 12 17.99 0.79 7.66
CA HIS A 12 18.73 1.06 6.42
C HIS A 12 17.87 0.86 5.17
N ASP A 13 16.56 1.04 5.28
CA ASP A 13 15.67 0.96 4.11
C ASP A 13 16.00 2.12 3.15
N VAL A 14 16.11 1.79 1.87
CA VAL A 14 16.34 2.81 0.83
C VAL A 14 15.07 3.64 0.64
N PRO A 15 15.13 4.96 0.62
CA PRO A 15 13.96 5.80 0.38
C PRO A 15 13.29 5.52 -0.96
N CYS A 16 11.95 5.50 -0.97
CA CYS A 16 11.17 5.25 -2.19
C CYS A 16 11.56 6.16 -3.36
N PRO A 17 11.79 7.48 -3.18
CA PRO A 17 12.22 8.36 -4.25
C PRO A 17 13.45 7.88 -5.01
N GLU A 18 14.39 7.23 -4.33
CA GLU A 18 15.63 6.76 -4.95
C GLU A 18 15.42 5.56 -5.87
N ILE A 19 14.38 4.75 -5.62
CA ILE A 19 14.10 3.54 -6.42
C ILE A 19 13.01 3.76 -7.47
N LEU A 20 12.17 4.79 -7.37
CA LEU A 20 11.09 5.03 -8.33
C LEU A 20 11.57 5.14 -9.77
N PRO A 21 12.63 5.90 -10.10
CA PRO A 21 13.12 5.97 -11.48
C PRO A 21 13.47 4.60 -12.06
N LEU A 22 14.09 3.73 -11.26
CA LEU A 22 14.44 2.37 -11.66
C LEU A 22 13.19 1.50 -11.85
N LEU A 23 12.20 1.61 -10.93
CA LEU A 23 10.95 0.87 -11.04
C LEU A 23 10.15 1.26 -12.30
N TYR A 24 10.27 2.50 -12.75
CA TYR A 24 9.60 2.99 -13.96
C TYR A 24 10.18 2.42 -15.26
N GLU A 25 11.39 1.88 -15.22
CA GLU A 25 11.97 1.16 -16.37
C GLU A 25 11.35 -0.23 -16.57
N ALA A 26 10.68 -0.77 -15.56
CA ALA A 26 10.03 -2.08 -15.65
C ALA A 26 8.89 -2.05 -16.68
N LYS A 27 8.82 -3.10 -17.51
CA LYS A 27 7.77 -3.27 -18.52
C LYS A 27 6.51 -3.88 -17.91
N VAL A 28 5.91 -3.18 -16.96
CA VAL A 28 4.70 -3.60 -16.22
C VAL A 28 3.62 -2.54 -16.30
N GLY A 29 2.36 -2.97 -16.20
CA GLY A 29 1.18 -2.07 -16.17
C GLY A 29 0.82 -1.57 -14.78
N ALA A 30 1.36 -2.19 -13.72
CA ALA A 30 1.08 -1.78 -12.35
C ALA A 30 2.31 -1.97 -11.46
N ILE A 31 2.45 -1.11 -10.46
CA ILE A 31 3.44 -1.26 -9.39
C ILE A 31 2.74 -1.31 -8.03
N SER A 32 3.14 -2.26 -7.19
CA SER A 32 2.67 -2.36 -5.81
C SER A 32 3.77 -1.91 -4.86
N LEU A 33 3.44 -1.01 -3.93
CA LEU A 33 4.35 -0.46 -2.93
C LEU A 33 3.67 -0.38 -1.56
N PRO A 34 4.37 -0.73 -0.46
CA PRO A 34 3.81 -0.79 0.89
C PRO A 34 3.78 0.61 1.51
N PHE A 35 2.61 1.23 1.61
CA PHE A 35 2.41 2.54 2.22
C PHE A 35 1.50 2.54 3.45
N ALA A 36 1.12 1.35 3.97
CA ALA A 36 0.42 1.25 5.25
C ALA A 36 1.40 1.21 6.43
N ASN A 37 2.57 0.59 6.26
CA ASN A 37 3.59 0.52 7.29
C ASN A 37 4.14 1.90 7.63
N PRO A 38 4.25 2.29 8.92
CA PRO A 38 4.74 3.61 9.35
C PRO A 38 6.10 4.00 8.78
N ARG A 39 6.97 3.03 8.46
CA ARG A 39 8.28 3.28 7.86
C ARG A 39 8.19 4.00 6.51
N HIS A 40 7.17 3.66 5.71
CA HIS A 40 7.03 4.10 4.32
C HIS A 40 5.72 4.84 4.03
N ALA A 41 4.82 4.98 5.01
CA ALA A 41 3.51 5.63 4.83
C ALA A 41 3.61 7.07 4.29
N HIS A 42 4.67 7.79 4.64
CA HIS A 42 4.90 9.15 4.16
C HIS A 42 5.39 9.20 2.71
N GLU A 43 5.99 8.12 2.22
CA GLU A 43 6.67 8.08 0.92
C GLU A 43 5.70 8.03 -0.29
N VAL A 44 4.40 7.85 -0.07
CA VAL A 44 3.40 8.06 -1.12
C VAL A 44 3.48 9.48 -1.71
N GLU A 45 3.97 10.45 -0.95
CA GLU A 45 4.18 11.82 -1.43
C GLU A 45 5.29 11.93 -2.50
N ALA A 46 6.19 10.95 -2.60
CA ALA A 46 7.24 10.92 -3.60
C ALA A 46 6.71 11.01 -5.04
N PHE A 47 5.49 10.54 -5.29
CA PHE A 47 4.86 10.64 -6.61
C PHE A 47 4.52 12.07 -7.04
N ARG A 48 4.62 13.08 -6.16
CA ARG A 48 4.51 14.49 -6.54
C ARG A 48 5.75 14.98 -7.28
N GLU A 49 6.91 14.48 -6.89
CA GLU A 49 8.21 14.80 -7.50
C GLU A 49 8.56 13.84 -8.63
N TYR A 50 8.19 12.57 -8.47
CA TYR A 50 8.40 11.49 -9.46
C TYR A 50 7.04 10.96 -9.93
N PRO A 51 6.34 11.66 -10.84
CA PRO A 51 4.99 11.26 -11.28
C PRO A 51 4.94 9.86 -11.85
N LEU A 52 3.87 9.12 -11.49
CA LEU A 52 3.64 7.78 -12.01
C LEU A 52 3.48 7.83 -13.55
N PRO A 53 4.25 7.06 -14.33
CA PRO A 53 4.11 7.01 -15.78
C PRO A 53 2.67 6.70 -16.22
N ASP A 54 2.17 7.34 -17.28
CA ASP A 54 0.77 7.22 -17.74
C ASP A 54 0.33 5.79 -18.01
N ARG A 55 1.25 4.93 -18.43
CA ARG A 55 1.00 3.50 -18.68
C ARG A 55 0.83 2.66 -17.42
N MET A 56 1.10 3.22 -16.23
CA MET A 56 1.13 2.46 -14.98
C MET A 56 -0.04 2.80 -14.06
N VAL A 57 -0.44 1.80 -13.30
CA VAL A 57 -1.38 1.91 -12.17
C VAL A 57 -0.60 1.73 -10.87
N LEU A 58 -0.91 2.51 -9.85
CA LEU A 58 -0.39 2.33 -8.50
C LEU A 58 -1.29 1.40 -7.70
N MET A 59 -0.70 0.40 -7.08
CA MET A 59 -1.33 -0.45 -6.08
C MET A 59 -0.71 -0.11 -4.70
N PRO A 60 -1.19 0.94 -4.02
CA PRO A 60 -0.66 1.30 -2.70
C PRO A 60 -1.12 0.28 -1.67
N GLY A 61 -0.19 -0.21 -0.84
CA GLY A 61 -0.54 -0.91 0.37
C GLY A 61 -1.27 0.03 1.33
N VAL A 62 -2.47 -0.36 1.75
CA VAL A 62 -3.30 0.41 2.70
C VAL A 62 -3.65 -0.41 3.93
N ILE A 63 -3.23 -1.68 3.95
CA ILE A 63 -3.30 -2.62 5.07
C ILE A 63 -1.88 -3.10 5.37
N GLU A 64 -1.45 -2.95 6.60
CA GLU A 64 -0.18 -3.43 7.12
C GLU A 64 -0.27 -4.95 7.38
N THR A 65 0.80 -5.71 7.12
CA THR A 65 0.73 -7.18 7.04
C THR A 65 1.60 -7.93 8.06
N VAL A 66 2.19 -7.24 9.05
CA VAL A 66 3.02 -7.89 10.08
C VAL A 66 2.50 -7.71 11.52
N THR A 67 1.33 -7.08 11.69
CA THR A 67 0.73 -6.81 13.01
C THR A 67 -0.64 -7.47 13.17
N ASN A 68 -1.00 -7.77 14.43
CA ASN A 68 -2.26 -8.41 14.79
C ASN A 68 -3.38 -7.42 15.20
N TYR A 69 -3.28 -6.15 14.87
CA TYR A 69 -4.40 -5.22 15.00
C TYR A 69 -5.03 -4.91 13.65
N VAL A 70 -6.34 -4.75 13.63
CA VAL A 70 -7.11 -4.48 12.41
C VAL A 70 -7.24 -2.98 12.21
N GLU A 71 -6.86 -2.48 11.06
CA GLU A 71 -7.09 -1.09 10.67
C GLU A 71 -8.59 -0.79 10.60
N HIS A 72 -9.01 0.36 11.12
CA HIS A 72 -10.37 0.82 10.95
C HIS A 72 -10.63 1.19 9.48
N PRO A 73 -11.79 0.84 8.87
CA PRO A 73 -12.10 1.14 7.47
C PRO A 73 -11.93 2.61 7.08
N GLN A 74 -12.20 3.53 8.01
CA GLN A 74 -11.97 4.97 7.80
C GLN A 74 -10.49 5.28 7.53
N VAL A 75 -9.56 4.65 8.26
CA VAL A 75 -8.10 4.82 8.06
C VAL A 75 -7.69 4.28 6.69
N VAL A 76 -8.25 3.15 6.30
CA VAL A 76 -8.03 2.57 4.96
C VAL A 76 -8.50 3.53 3.87
N ALA A 77 -9.73 4.07 4.00
CA ALA A 77 -10.28 5.05 3.06
C ALA A 77 -9.42 6.32 2.97
N GLU A 78 -8.88 6.81 4.08
CA GLU A 78 -7.99 7.98 4.11
C GLU A 78 -6.68 7.71 3.37
N ARG A 79 -6.09 6.53 3.53
CA ARG A 79 -4.88 6.11 2.80
C ARG A 79 -5.13 6.02 1.29
N ILE A 80 -6.28 5.47 0.87
CA ILE A 80 -6.68 5.42 -0.54
C ILE A 80 -6.84 6.84 -1.11
N ASN A 81 -7.60 7.69 -0.43
CA ASN A 81 -7.83 9.08 -0.86
C ASN A 81 -6.51 9.86 -0.96
N ARG A 82 -5.57 9.65 -0.03
CA ARG A 82 -4.25 10.26 -0.08
C ARG A 82 -3.49 9.84 -1.33
N ALA A 83 -3.48 8.54 -1.65
CA ALA A 83 -2.84 8.04 -2.88
C ALA A 83 -3.49 8.65 -4.14
N VAL A 84 -4.83 8.69 -4.22
CA VAL A 84 -5.54 9.30 -5.34
C VAL A 84 -5.20 10.80 -5.48
N ASN A 85 -5.14 11.53 -4.38
CA ASN A 85 -4.79 12.95 -4.38
C ASN A 85 -3.36 13.22 -4.87
N VAL A 86 -2.45 12.29 -4.62
CA VAL A 86 -1.06 12.41 -5.08
C VAL A 86 -0.92 12.03 -6.56
N ILE A 87 -1.57 10.92 -6.96
CA ILE A 87 -1.57 10.44 -8.35
C ILE A 87 -2.41 11.35 -9.26
N ARG A 88 -3.44 12.05 -8.70
CA ARG A 88 -4.37 12.93 -9.41
C ARG A 88 -5.25 12.24 -10.46
N ASP A 89 -5.35 10.92 -10.35
CA ASP A 89 -6.20 10.10 -11.20
C ASP A 89 -6.72 8.91 -10.39
N ARG A 90 -8.02 8.94 -10.07
CA ARG A 90 -8.67 7.90 -9.27
C ARG A 90 -8.75 6.54 -9.97
N GLU A 91 -8.73 6.53 -11.31
CA GLU A 91 -8.78 5.30 -12.10
C GLU A 91 -7.44 4.57 -12.15
N ARG A 92 -6.38 5.24 -11.70
CA ARG A 92 -5.02 4.69 -11.67
C ARG A 92 -4.55 4.30 -10.26
N VAL A 93 -5.48 4.11 -9.32
CA VAL A 93 -5.18 3.65 -7.95
C VAL A 93 -6.04 2.44 -7.62
N ILE A 94 -5.39 1.32 -7.26
CA ILE A 94 -6.03 0.09 -6.81
C ILE A 94 -5.55 -0.23 -5.40
N ALA A 95 -6.44 -0.20 -4.40
CA ALA A 95 -6.09 -0.52 -3.03
C ALA A 95 -5.57 -1.96 -2.89
N SER A 96 -4.51 -2.14 -2.13
CA SER A 96 -3.91 -3.44 -1.84
C SER A 96 -3.42 -3.55 -0.40
N THR A 97 -2.94 -4.71 -0.01
CA THR A 97 -2.16 -4.89 1.22
C THR A 97 -0.70 -4.54 0.96
N ASP A 98 0.07 -4.21 2.02
CA ASP A 98 1.50 -3.89 1.88
C ASP A 98 2.28 -5.04 1.25
N CYS A 99 2.02 -6.27 1.71
CA CYS A 99 2.63 -7.51 1.25
C CYS A 99 1.64 -8.67 1.46
N GLY A 100 2.12 -9.92 1.43
CA GLY A 100 1.37 -11.07 1.95
C GLY A 100 1.44 -11.14 3.48
N PHE A 101 0.50 -11.84 4.09
CA PHE A 101 0.43 -12.03 5.55
C PHE A 101 1.37 -13.12 6.08
N SER A 102 2.01 -13.87 5.20
CA SER A 102 3.04 -14.85 5.52
C SER A 102 4.15 -14.76 4.47
N THR A 103 5.33 -14.36 4.90
CA THR A 103 6.48 -14.19 4.02
C THR A 103 7.18 -15.50 3.69
N LEU A 104 7.18 -16.44 4.63
CA LEU A 104 7.82 -17.74 4.51
C LEU A 104 6.82 -18.84 4.86
N ALA A 105 6.96 -20.01 4.24
CA ALA A 105 6.18 -21.19 4.59
C ALA A 105 6.35 -21.54 6.08
N GLY A 106 5.23 -21.67 6.78
CA GLY A 106 5.19 -21.94 8.22
C GLY A 106 5.26 -20.71 9.13
N ASP A 107 5.47 -19.50 8.59
CA ASP A 107 5.35 -18.28 9.37
C ASP A 107 3.86 -17.95 9.62
N THR A 108 3.51 -17.73 10.88
CA THR A 108 2.14 -17.38 11.32
C THR A 108 2.17 -16.16 12.24
N PHE A 109 2.80 -15.08 11.80
CA PHE A 109 2.93 -13.85 12.62
C PHE A 109 1.60 -13.14 12.82
N VAL A 110 0.72 -13.21 11.83
CA VAL A 110 -0.62 -12.65 11.91
C VAL A 110 -1.62 -13.81 12.03
N ALA A 111 -2.46 -13.76 13.05
CA ALA A 111 -3.50 -14.77 13.27
C ALA A 111 -4.48 -14.80 12.10
N GLU A 112 -4.98 -15.98 11.73
CA GLU A 112 -5.81 -16.15 10.55
C GLU A 112 -7.11 -15.32 10.60
N ASP A 113 -7.77 -15.27 11.74
CA ASP A 113 -8.95 -14.45 11.96
C ASP A 113 -8.68 -12.95 11.81
N VAL A 114 -7.49 -12.50 12.23
CA VAL A 114 -7.04 -11.11 12.04
C VAL A 114 -6.78 -10.84 10.55
N VAL A 115 -6.22 -11.78 9.80
CA VAL A 115 -6.05 -11.63 8.33
C VAL A 115 -7.39 -11.37 7.66
N TRP A 116 -8.40 -12.20 7.96
CA TRP A 116 -9.75 -12.03 7.37
C TRP A 116 -10.41 -10.72 7.80
N ALA A 117 -10.25 -10.30 9.06
CA ALA A 117 -10.76 -9.03 9.54
C ALA A 117 -10.06 -7.84 8.84
N LYS A 118 -8.76 -7.91 8.61
CA LYS A 118 -8.01 -6.90 7.82
C LYS A 118 -8.49 -6.81 6.37
N LEU A 119 -8.77 -7.95 5.73
CA LEU A 119 -9.31 -7.98 4.37
C LEU A 119 -10.73 -7.42 4.32
N SER A 120 -11.57 -7.68 5.32
CA SER A 120 -12.88 -7.03 5.45
C SER A 120 -12.75 -5.52 5.56
N SER A 121 -11.84 -5.05 6.42
CA SER A 121 -11.54 -3.62 6.57
C SER A 121 -11.03 -2.97 5.26
N LEU A 122 -10.25 -3.71 4.47
CA LEU A 122 -9.81 -3.26 3.14
C LEU A 122 -11.01 -3.01 2.22
N VAL A 123 -11.94 -3.97 2.15
CA VAL A 123 -13.14 -3.86 1.30
C VAL A 123 -14.01 -2.69 1.75
N GLU A 124 -14.34 -2.62 3.05
CA GLU A 124 -15.16 -1.55 3.60
C GLU A 124 -14.52 -0.16 3.39
N GLY A 125 -13.22 -0.05 3.61
CA GLY A 125 -12.47 1.19 3.38
C GLY A 125 -12.43 1.59 1.90
N ALA A 126 -12.29 0.62 1.00
CA ALA A 126 -12.33 0.86 -0.44
C ALA A 126 -13.73 1.33 -0.90
N GLU A 127 -14.80 0.75 -0.36
CA GLU A 127 -16.17 1.22 -0.62
C GLU A 127 -16.38 2.67 -0.12
N MET A 128 -15.89 2.99 1.08
CA MET A 128 -15.97 4.34 1.63
C MET A 128 -15.21 5.35 0.75
N ALA A 129 -14.01 5.00 0.31
CA ALA A 129 -13.21 5.83 -0.59
C ALA A 129 -13.91 6.00 -1.95
N SER A 130 -14.42 4.91 -2.54
CA SER A 130 -15.13 4.95 -3.81
C SER A 130 -16.35 5.86 -3.75
N LYS A 131 -17.17 5.79 -2.69
CA LYS A 131 -18.31 6.71 -2.51
C LYS A 131 -17.89 8.18 -2.45
N ARG A 132 -16.72 8.49 -1.90
CA ARG A 132 -16.20 9.88 -1.86
C ARG A 132 -15.66 10.33 -3.22
N LEU A 133 -15.09 9.41 -3.99
CA LEU A 133 -14.42 9.72 -5.25
C LEU A 133 -15.36 9.75 -6.46
N TRP A 134 -16.43 8.97 -6.43
CA TRP A 134 -17.38 8.86 -7.55
C TRP A 134 -18.81 9.38 -7.22
N GLY A 135 -19.10 9.71 -5.96
CA GLY A 135 -20.39 10.21 -5.50
C GLY A 135 -21.31 9.10 -5.13
#